data_19a43e001b358714a4dff08648203372
#
_entry.id   19a43e001b358714a4dff08648203372
#
_cell.length_a   1.000
_cell.length_b   1.000
_cell.length_c   1.000
_cell.angle_alpha   90.00
_cell.angle_beta   90.00
_cell.angle_gamma   90.00
#
_symmetry.space_group_name_H-M   'P 1'
#
loop_
_entity.id
_entity.type
_entity.pdbx_description
1 polymer ?
#
loop_
_entity_poly.entity_id
_entity_poly.type
_entity_poly.pdbx_seq_one_letter_code
_entity_poly.pdbx_strand_id
1 'polypeptide(L)'
;MEQEMIIETQNVSDSITDQQVKQAVQQYFSQKDCTGKKILLIIPDNTRSGPIGQVFQHIFDSIAEKCASLDCLVALGTHPPMSDIQICHRLDIDPEQRNTKYAKVKFFNHLWQEPETFKSIGKLSADEIEEISDGLFREEVDISINKLIFEYDEFFILGPVFP
;
A
#
# COMPACT_ATOMS: atom_id res chain seq x y z
N MET A 1 20.75 -3.62 -6.13
CA MET A 1 20.50 -2.59 -5.09
C MET A 1 19.39 -1.70 -5.59
N GLU A 2 18.27 -1.64 -4.90
CA GLU A 2 17.26 -0.63 -5.20
C GLU A 2 17.82 0.74 -4.85
N GLN A 3 17.72 1.66 -5.79
CA GLN A 3 18.19 3.03 -5.57
C GLN A 3 17.09 3.77 -4.80
N GLU A 4 17.39 4.16 -3.58
CA GLU A 4 16.51 5.02 -2.80
C GLU A 4 16.40 6.38 -3.51
N MET A 5 15.18 6.84 -3.70
CA MET A 5 14.90 8.15 -4.27
C MET A 5 14.35 9.05 -3.18
N ILE A 6 15.10 10.09 -2.84
CA ILE A 6 14.74 11.07 -1.83
C ILE A 6 14.42 12.40 -2.50
N ILE A 7 13.30 13.01 -2.16
CA ILE A 7 12.97 14.40 -2.49
C ILE A 7 12.89 15.16 -1.19
N GLU A 8 13.71 16.20 -1.07
CA GLU A 8 13.77 17.05 0.11
C GLU A 8 13.47 18.50 -0.25
N THR A 9 12.93 19.24 0.71
CA THR A 9 12.88 20.70 0.65
C THR A 9 14.16 21.29 1.24
N GLN A 10 14.62 22.42 0.71
CA GLN A 10 15.82 23.08 1.22
C GLN A 10 15.59 23.79 2.56
N ASN A 11 14.37 24.18 2.85
CA ASN A 11 13.97 24.83 4.10
C ASN A 11 12.75 24.15 4.72
N VAL A 12 12.65 24.19 6.03
CA VAL A 12 11.52 23.64 6.80
C VAL A 12 10.17 24.30 6.44
N SER A 13 10.20 25.53 5.93
CA SER A 13 9.01 26.29 5.49
C SER A 13 8.54 25.93 4.09
N ASP A 14 9.35 25.24 3.32
CA ASP A 14 9.03 24.89 1.94
C ASP A 14 8.20 23.61 1.90
N SER A 15 7.31 23.50 0.92
CA SER A 15 6.55 22.27 0.67
C SER A 15 6.94 21.68 -0.67
N ILE A 16 6.93 20.34 -0.74
CA ILE A 16 7.11 19.62 -1.99
C ILE A 16 5.91 19.90 -2.88
N THR A 17 6.16 20.35 -4.10
CA THR A 17 5.12 20.66 -5.08
C THR A 17 4.57 19.39 -5.75
N ASP A 18 3.34 19.46 -6.27
CA ASP A 18 2.75 18.37 -7.05
C ASP A 18 3.65 17.92 -8.22
N GLN A 19 4.28 18.88 -8.90
CA GLN A 19 5.19 18.57 -10.00
C GLN A 19 6.42 17.77 -9.56
N GLN A 20 6.96 18.04 -8.38
CA GLN A 20 8.08 17.28 -7.82
C GLN A 20 7.66 15.84 -7.45
N VAL A 21 6.46 15.69 -6.82
CA VAL A 21 5.89 14.37 -6.53
C VAL A 21 5.70 13.57 -7.82
N LYS A 22 5.07 14.18 -8.83
CA LYS A 22 4.86 13.56 -10.14
C LYS A 22 6.17 13.09 -10.78
N GLN A 23 7.18 13.95 -10.80
CA GLN A 23 8.50 13.61 -11.38
C GLN A 23 9.15 12.44 -10.66
N ALA A 24 9.11 12.42 -9.32
CA ALA A 24 9.66 11.31 -8.55
C ALA A 24 8.96 9.99 -8.82
N VAL A 25 7.62 9.99 -8.81
CA VAL A 25 6.83 8.80 -9.13
C VAL A 25 7.16 8.30 -10.55
N GLN A 26 7.18 9.19 -11.53
CA GLN A 26 7.50 8.83 -12.91
C GLN A 26 8.93 8.28 -13.03
N GLN A 27 9.91 8.90 -12.39
CA GLN A 27 11.29 8.44 -12.40
C GLN A 27 11.42 7.06 -11.76
N TYR A 28 10.77 6.82 -10.60
CA TYR A 28 10.78 5.51 -9.94
C TYR A 28 10.19 4.42 -10.85
N PHE A 29 8.99 4.64 -11.38
CA PHE A 29 8.32 3.64 -12.22
C PHE A 29 8.90 3.52 -13.64
N SER A 30 9.71 4.47 -14.11
CA SER A 30 10.46 4.30 -15.35
C SER A 30 11.55 3.23 -15.26
N GLN A 31 12.01 2.92 -14.05
CA GLN A 31 13.03 1.91 -13.75
C GLN A 31 12.43 0.54 -13.37
N LYS A 32 11.10 0.45 -13.22
CA LYS A 32 10.39 -0.77 -12.85
C LYS A 32 9.65 -1.34 -14.06
N ASP A 33 9.82 -2.63 -14.30
CA ASP A 33 9.02 -3.32 -15.31
C ASP A 33 7.70 -3.77 -14.69
N CYS A 34 6.65 -3.02 -14.97
CA CYS A 34 5.28 -3.30 -14.56
C CYS A 34 4.45 -3.97 -15.68
N THR A 35 5.06 -4.26 -16.83
CA THR A 35 4.35 -4.72 -18.03
C THR A 35 3.68 -6.06 -17.80
N GLY A 36 2.36 -6.08 -17.98
CA GLY A 36 1.54 -7.31 -17.86
C GLY A 36 1.41 -7.85 -16.43
N LYS A 37 1.93 -7.15 -15.42
CA LYS A 37 1.87 -7.59 -14.02
C LYS A 37 0.58 -7.14 -13.35
N LYS A 38 0.12 -7.93 -12.39
CA LYS A 38 -0.91 -7.52 -11.42
C LYS A 38 -0.22 -6.81 -10.26
N ILE A 39 -0.61 -5.59 -9.99
CA ILE A 39 0.02 -4.73 -8.99
C ILE A 39 -0.99 -4.38 -7.91
N LEU A 40 -0.59 -4.52 -6.65
CA LEU A 40 -1.37 -4.16 -5.48
C LEU A 40 -0.74 -2.95 -4.79
N LEU A 41 -1.50 -1.86 -4.65
CA LEU A 41 -1.13 -0.75 -3.77
C LEU A 41 -1.74 -0.96 -2.39
N ILE A 42 -0.90 -1.04 -1.37
CA ILE A 42 -1.33 -1.07 0.03
C ILE A 42 -1.32 0.37 0.53
N ILE A 43 -2.50 0.88 0.87
CA ILE A 43 -2.70 2.28 1.28
C ILE A 43 -3.21 2.36 2.72
N PRO A 44 -2.92 3.44 3.44
CA PRO A 44 -3.47 3.64 4.78
C PRO A 44 -4.93 4.07 4.71
N ASP A 45 -5.65 3.84 5.78
CA ASP A 45 -7.01 4.35 5.99
C ASP A 45 -7.03 5.87 6.27
N ASN A 46 -8.22 6.40 6.61
CA ASN A 46 -8.42 7.83 6.86
C ASN A 46 -7.78 8.35 8.15
N THR A 47 -7.23 7.49 8.99
CA THR A 47 -6.58 7.91 10.24
C THR A 47 -5.15 8.42 10.04
N ARG A 48 -4.58 8.18 8.86
CA ARG A 48 -3.23 8.66 8.50
C ARG A 48 -3.32 9.86 7.57
N SER A 49 -2.60 10.93 7.91
CA SER A 49 -2.41 12.08 7.05
C SER A 49 -1.38 11.79 5.95
N GLY A 50 -1.42 12.59 4.88
CA GLY A 50 -0.47 12.54 3.78
C GLY A 50 -1.14 12.64 2.41
N PRO A 51 -0.38 12.94 1.35
CA PRO A 51 -0.87 13.17 0.00
C PRO A 51 -1.17 11.85 -0.74
N ILE A 52 -1.91 10.93 -0.09
CA ILE A 52 -2.12 9.57 -0.60
C ILE A 52 -2.85 9.59 -1.95
N GLY A 53 -3.89 10.41 -2.08
CA GLY A 53 -4.64 10.54 -3.33
C GLY A 53 -3.77 11.08 -4.47
N GLN A 54 -3.03 12.15 -4.22
CA GLN A 54 -2.10 12.74 -5.20
C GLN A 54 -1.06 11.71 -5.69
N VAL A 55 -0.41 11.00 -4.76
CA VAL A 55 0.62 10.00 -5.13
C VAL A 55 -0.02 8.81 -5.86
N PHE A 56 -1.18 8.34 -5.41
CA PHE A 56 -1.94 7.29 -6.12
C PHE A 56 -2.23 7.67 -7.56
N GLN A 57 -2.71 8.91 -7.81
CA GLN A 57 -3.05 9.36 -9.16
C GLN A 57 -1.81 9.39 -10.07
N HIS A 58 -0.66 9.84 -9.57
CA HIS A 58 0.59 9.83 -10.33
C HIS A 58 1.11 8.41 -10.60
N ILE A 59 0.95 7.47 -9.64
CA ILE A 59 1.27 6.06 -9.85
C ILE A 59 0.35 5.49 -10.94
N PHE A 60 -0.96 5.71 -10.83
CA PHE A 60 -1.94 5.23 -11.80
C PHE A 60 -1.59 5.71 -13.21
N ASP A 61 -1.34 7.02 -13.37
CA ASP A 61 -0.99 7.62 -14.67
C ASP A 61 0.34 7.10 -15.23
N SER A 62 1.22 6.59 -14.38
CA SER A 62 2.53 6.07 -14.80
C SER A 62 2.50 4.62 -15.28
N ILE A 63 1.61 3.78 -14.69
CA ILE A 63 1.69 2.33 -14.91
C ILE A 63 0.38 1.65 -15.32
N ALA A 64 -0.80 2.26 -15.12
CA ALA A 64 -2.09 1.58 -15.32
C ALA A 64 -2.31 1.06 -16.73
N GLU A 65 -1.76 1.70 -17.76
CA GLU A 65 -1.87 1.24 -19.15
C GLU A 65 -0.91 0.09 -19.48
N LYS A 66 0.12 -0.11 -18.66
CA LYS A 66 1.16 -1.13 -18.90
C LYS A 66 0.91 -2.41 -18.13
N CYS A 67 0.36 -2.30 -16.92
CA CYS A 67 0.10 -3.44 -16.04
C CYS A 67 -1.20 -4.18 -16.41
N ALA A 68 -1.31 -5.45 -16.00
CA ALA A 68 -2.52 -6.24 -16.17
C ALA A 68 -3.65 -5.76 -15.25
N SER A 69 -3.32 -5.36 -14.03
CA SER A 69 -4.22 -4.68 -13.11
C SER A 69 -3.43 -3.83 -12.12
N LEU A 70 -4.06 -2.76 -11.64
CA LEU A 70 -3.60 -1.95 -10.52
C LEU A 70 -4.77 -1.82 -9.55
N ASP A 71 -4.65 -2.45 -8.38
CA ASP A 71 -5.72 -2.52 -7.39
C ASP A 71 -5.22 -1.98 -6.05
N CYS A 72 -6.13 -1.65 -5.13
CA CYS A 72 -5.78 -1.08 -3.83
C CYS A 72 -6.29 -1.94 -2.68
N LEU A 73 -5.44 -2.15 -1.67
CA LEU A 73 -5.79 -2.75 -0.39
C LEU A 73 -5.63 -1.70 0.72
N VAL A 74 -6.72 -1.41 1.43
CA VAL A 74 -6.67 -0.52 2.60
C VAL A 74 -6.13 -1.30 3.80
N ALA A 75 -5.00 -0.86 4.34
CA ALA A 75 -4.40 -1.38 5.57
C ALA A 75 -5.10 -0.77 6.78
N LEU A 76 -6.23 -1.37 7.19
CA LEU A 76 -7.09 -0.83 8.25
C LEU A 76 -6.51 -0.93 9.66
N GLY A 77 -5.50 -1.78 9.88
CA GLY A 77 -5.14 -2.17 11.24
C GLY A 77 -6.34 -2.83 11.92
N THR A 78 -6.86 -2.21 12.99
CA THR A 78 -8.05 -2.69 13.72
C THR A 78 -9.29 -1.81 13.47
N HIS A 79 -9.27 -0.93 12.48
CA HIS A 79 -10.38 -0.05 12.16
C HIS A 79 -11.46 -0.75 11.31
N PRO A 80 -12.70 -0.23 11.30
CA PRO A 80 -13.77 -0.76 10.45
C PRO A 80 -13.45 -0.63 8.96
N PRO A 81 -14.00 -1.51 8.11
CA PRO A 81 -13.85 -1.43 6.67
C PRO A 81 -14.34 -0.09 6.10
N MET A 82 -13.61 0.43 5.13
CA MET A 82 -14.00 1.62 4.38
C MET A 82 -14.93 1.24 3.22
N SER A 83 -16.00 2.02 3.02
CA SER A 83 -16.83 1.91 1.81
C SER A 83 -16.08 2.38 0.57
N ASP A 84 -16.57 1.99 -0.63
CA ASP A 84 -16.01 2.45 -1.91
C ASP A 84 -15.95 3.99 -2.00
N ILE A 85 -16.99 4.67 -1.50
CA ILE A 85 -17.05 6.14 -1.45
C ILE A 85 -15.94 6.72 -0.55
N GLN A 86 -15.71 6.12 0.62
CA GLN A 86 -14.66 6.57 1.53
C GLN A 86 -13.26 6.34 0.95
N ILE A 87 -13.06 5.22 0.23
CA ILE A 87 -11.79 4.93 -0.46
C ILE A 87 -11.59 5.93 -1.61
N CYS A 88 -12.63 6.21 -2.40
CA CYS A 88 -12.57 7.23 -3.45
C CYS A 88 -12.18 8.59 -2.87
N HIS A 89 -12.82 9.00 -1.77
CA HIS A 89 -12.48 10.25 -1.09
C HIS A 89 -11.03 10.25 -0.58
N ARG A 90 -10.55 9.11 -0.07
CA ARG A 90 -9.14 8.94 0.37
C ARG A 90 -8.14 9.12 -0.75
N LEU A 91 -8.52 8.72 -1.97
CA LEU A 91 -7.69 8.75 -3.17
C LEU A 91 -7.93 9.99 -4.04
N ASP A 92 -8.71 10.96 -3.55
CA ASP A 92 -9.10 12.16 -4.29
C ASP A 92 -9.75 11.85 -5.65
N ILE A 93 -10.57 10.78 -5.68
CA ILE A 93 -11.30 10.32 -6.87
C ILE A 93 -12.75 10.80 -6.77
N ASP A 94 -13.19 11.59 -7.74
CA ASP A 94 -14.61 11.95 -7.83
C ASP A 94 -15.46 10.82 -8.46
N PRO A 95 -16.81 10.87 -8.31
CA PRO A 95 -17.69 9.81 -8.80
C PRO A 95 -17.63 9.58 -10.32
N GLU A 96 -17.38 10.61 -11.12
CA GLU A 96 -17.23 10.48 -12.57
C GLU A 96 -15.92 9.75 -12.90
N GLN A 97 -14.83 10.15 -12.29
CA GLN A 97 -13.53 9.49 -12.43
C GLN A 97 -13.57 8.04 -11.96
N ARG A 98 -14.30 7.74 -10.87
CA ARG A 98 -14.48 6.36 -10.39
C ARG A 98 -15.13 5.47 -11.44
N ASN A 99 -16.12 6.00 -12.16
CA ASN A 99 -16.86 5.26 -13.16
C ASN A 99 -16.21 5.26 -14.57
N THR A 100 -15.16 6.05 -14.78
CA THR A 100 -14.46 6.19 -16.06
C THR A 100 -12.98 5.78 -15.92
N LYS A 101 -12.12 6.71 -15.53
CA LYS A 101 -10.67 6.54 -15.45
C LYS A 101 -10.28 5.37 -14.52
N TYR A 102 -10.93 5.27 -13.35
CA TYR A 102 -10.61 4.26 -12.32
C TYR A 102 -11.61 3.10 -12.27
N ALA A 103 -12.44 2.92 -13.30
CA ALA A 103 -13.50 1.90 -13.31
C ALA A 103 -12.99 0.45 -13.15
N LYS A 104 -11.75 0.20 -13.56
CA LYS A 104 -11.13 -1.14 -13.48
C LYS A 104 -10.39 -1.39 -12.16
N VAL A 105 -10.13 -0.35 -11.37
CA VAL A 105 -9.41 -0.48 -10.10
C VAL A 105 -10.33 -1.14 -9.08
N LYS A 106 -9.87 -2.23 -8.49
CA LYS A 106 -10.58 -2.88 -7.38
C LYS A 106 -10.08 -2.32 -6.07
N PHE A 107 -11.00 -2.10 -5.14
CA PHE A 107 -10.72 -1.68 -3.79
C PHE A 107 -11.01 -2.81 -2.81
N PHE A 108 -10.04 -3.12 -1.96
CA PHE A 108 -10.13 -4.13 -0.95
C PHE A 108 -9.88 -3.52 0.43
N ASN A 109 -10.45 -4.14 1.45
CA ASN A 109 -10.17 -3.85 2.84
C ASN A 109 -9.42 -5.02 3.48
N HIS A 110 -8.47 -4.73 4.36
CA HIS A 110 -7.87 -5.74 5.23
C HIS A 110 -8.88 -6.13 6.32
N LEU A 111 -9.68 -7.16 6.07
CA LEU A 111 -10.73 -7.63 6.98
C LEU A 111 -10.10 -8.44 8.11
N TRP A 112 -9.42 -7.77 9.03
CA TRP A 112 -8.62 -8.37 10.08
C TRP A 112 -9.39 -9.28 11.05
N GLN A 113 -10.72 -9.10 11.16
CA GLN A 113 -11.61 -9.95 11.97
C GLN A 113 -12.00 -11.25 11.27
N GLU A 114 -11.79 -11.36 9.97
CA GLU A 114 -12.16 -12.51 9.16
C GLU A 114 -10.98 -13.46 9.03
N PRO A 115 -11.01 -14.66 9.64
CA PRO A 115 -9.91 -15.63 9.54
C PRO A 115 -9.52 -15.95 8.09
N GLU A 116 -10.50 -15.95 7.19
CA GLU A 116 -10.33 -16.21 5.77
C GLU A 116 -9.47 -15.15 5.04
N THR A 117 -9.22 -14.00 5.69
CA THR A 117 -8.35 -12.96 5.15
C THR A 117 -6.89 -13.37 5.16
N PHE A 118 -6.53 -14.29 6.05
CA PHE A 118 -5.14 -14.62 6.33
C PHE A 118 -4.68 -15.92 5.66
N LYS A 119 -3.39 -15.95 5.42
CA LYS A 119 -2.64 -17.16 5.07
C LYS A 119 -1.42 -17.26 5.96
N SER A 120 -1.26 -18.39 6.62
CA SER A 120 -0.04 -18.68 7.37
C SER A 120 1.14 -18.82 6.41
N ILE A 121 2.26 -18.19 6.76
CA ILE A 121 3.53 -18.22 6.03
C ILE A 121 4.64 -18.89 6.81
N GLY A 122 4.39 -19.23 8.06
CA GLY A 122 5.36 -19.91 8.94
C GLY A 122 4.93 -19.86 10.39
N LYS A 123 5.76 -20.45 11.22
CA LYS A 123 5.58 -20.48 12.68
C LYS A 123 6.90 -20.21 13.35
N LEU A 124 6.87 -19.52 14.45
CA LEU A 124 7.97 -19.45 15.41
C LEU A 124 7.68 -20.43 16.54
N SER A 125 8.63 -21.30 16.83
CA SER A 125 8.52 -22.24 17.94
C SER A 125 8.56 -21.54 19.30
N ALA A 126 8.08 -22.21 20.33
CA ALA A 126 8.14 -21.69 21.70
C ALA A 126 9.56 -21.37 22.16
N ASP A 127 10.55 -22.17 21.72
CA ASP A 127 11.96 -21.94 22.05
C ASP A 127 12.54 -20.71 21.34
N GLU A 128 12.18 -20.47 20.05
CA GLU A 128 12.57 -19.26 19.33
C GLU A 128 11.95 -18.00 19.95
N ILE A 129 10.69 -18.08 20.38
CA ILE A 129 10.04 -16.94 21.07
C ILE A 129 10.68 -16.69 22.43
N GLU A 130 11.05 -17.72 23.17
CA GLU A 130 11.77 -17.58 24.45
C GLU A 130 13.12 -16.90 24.24
N GLU A 131 13.88 -17.28 23.22
CA GLU A 131 15.17 -16.66 22.87
C GLU A 131 15.00 -15.19 22.44
N ILE A 132 14.08 -14.89 21.52
CA ILE A 132 13.84 -13.53 21.01
C ILE A 132 13.36 -12.57 22.11
N SER A 133 12.59 -13.08 23.07
CA SER A 133 12.00 -12.29 24.15
C SER A 133 12.86 -12.25 25.43
N ASP A 134 14.10 -12.75 25.41
CA ASP A 134 14.95 -12.87 26.58
C ASP A 134 14.24 -13.60 27.73
N GLY A 135 13.48 -14.66 27.45
CA GLY A 135 12.78 -15.50 28.42
C GLY A 135 11.43 -14.94 28.91
N LEU A 136 10.93 -13.83 28.33
CA LEU A 136 9.66 -13.22 28.75
C LEU A 136 8.43 -14.00 28.26
N PHE A 137 8.52 -14.63 27.10
CA PHE A 137 7.43 -15.40 26.50
C PHE A 137 7.93 -16.75 26.01
N ARG A 138 7.08 -17.76 26.13
CA ARG A 138 7.34 -19.12 25.64
C ARG A 138 6.05 -19.70 25.07
N GLU A 139 5.73 -19.35 23.82
CA GLU A 139 4.55 -19.87 23.12
C GLU A 139 4.84 -19.97 21.62
N GLU A 140 4.18 -20.89 20.92
CA GLU A 140 4.25 -20.97 19.46
C GLU A 140 3.46 -19.81 18.85
N VAL A 141 4.06 -19.10 17.91
CA VAL A 141 3.41 -18.00 17.18
C VAL A 141 3.25 -18.35 15.71
N ASP A 142 2.01 -18.35 15.22
CA ASP A 142 1.71 -18.48 13.79
C ASP A 142 1.89 -17.13 13.09
N ILE A 143 2.73 -17.09 12.06
CA ILE A 143 2.95 -15.89 11.24
C ILE A 143 1.98 -15.92 10.08
N SER A 144 1.00 -15.03 10.11
CA SER A 144 -0.04 -14.96 9.09
C SER A 144 -0.13 -13.57 8.48
N ILE A 145 -0.28 -13.51 7.14
CA ILE A 145 -0.45 -12.25 6.41
C ILE A 145 -1.69 -12.30 5.53
N ASN A 146 -2.12 -11.13 5.03
CA ASN A 146 -3.27 -11.06 4.13
C ASN A 146 -3.01 -11.88 2.87
N LYS A 147 -3.87 -12.86 2.60
CA LYS A 147 -3.71 -13.78 1.48
C LYS A 147 -3.77 -13.11 0.10
N LEU A 148 -4.40 -11.93 0.01
CA LEU A 148 -4.53 -11.19 -1.24
C LEU A 148 -3.17 -10.87 -1.86
N ILE A 149 -2.13 -10.66 -1.04
CA ILE A 149 -0.76 -10.37 -1.52
C ILE A 149 -0.25 -11.45 -2.48
N PHE A 150 -0.65 -12.72 -2.28
CA PHE A 150 -0.21 -13.84 -3.13
C PHE A 150 -0.94 -13.92 -4.49
N GLU A 151 -1.95 -13.10 -4.72
CA GLU A 151 -2.69 -13.03 -5.98
C GLU A 151 -2.10 -12.01 -6.96
N TYR A 152 -1.10 -11.24 -6.51
CA TYR A 152 -0.42 -10.18 -7.24
C TYR A 152 1.05 -10.51 -7.48
N ASP A 153 1.59 -9.99 -8.58
CA ASP A 153 3.00 -10.20 -8.95
C ASP A 153 3.93 -9.26 -8.18
N GLU A 154 3.44 -8.06 -7.87
CA GLU A 154 4.14 -7.06 -7.08
C GLU A 154 3.17 -6.28 -6.19
N PHE A 155 3.67 -5.79 -5.07
CA PHE A 155 2.93 -4.85 -4.23
C PHE A 155 3.82 -3.67 -3.82
N PHE A 156 3.20 -2.52 -3.67
CA PHE A 156 3.84 -1.31 -3.17
C PHE A 156 3.07 -0.80 -1.95
N ILE A 157 3.79 -0.35 -0.94
CA ILE A 157 3.20 0.26 0.25
C ILE A 157 3.31 1.78 0.09
N LEU A 158 2.17 2.43 0.07
CA LEU A 158 2.06 3.89 0.02
C LEU A 158 1.55 4.39 1.36
N GLY A 159 2.40 5.04 2.12
CA GLY A 159 2.03 5.56 3.43
C GLY A 159 3.12 6.43 4.04
N PRO A 160 2.78 7.16 5.12
CA PRO A 160 3.77 7.93 5.85
C PRO A 160 4.72 7.00 6.60
N VAL A 161 5.99 7.37 6.60
CA VAL A 161 7.01 6.77 7.47
C VAL A 161 7.28 7.76 8.60
N PHE A 162 7.22 7.27 9.82
CA PHE A 162 7.56 8.07 11.01
C PHE A 162 8.91 7.60 11.54
N PRO A 163 9.78 8.53 11.95
CA PRO A 163 11.06 8.21 12.55
C PRO A 163 10.89 7.57 13.92
#